data_3134002602be4cf0ab2579c8649a050a
#
_entry.id   3134002602be4cf0ab2579c8649a050a
#
_cell.length_a   1.000
_cell.length_b   1.000
_cell.length_c   1.000
_cell.angle_alpha   90.00
_cell.angle_beta   90.00
_cell.angle_gamma   90.00
#
_symmetry.space_group_name_H-M   'P 1'
#
loop_
_entity.id
_entity.type
_entity.pdbx_description
1 polymer ?
#
loop_
_entity_poly.entity_id
_entity_poly.type
_entity_poly.pdbx_seq_one_letter_code
_entity_poly.pdbx_strand_id
1 'polypeptide(L)'
;MSKKSANESITAVTHRLTLEIAKPHTAVWKAFTGDIHSWWPKDFYATESPKRIVFEVKPGGRLYEDAGDGNGLVWYHVIALDAPNSVSLSGFIAPPFGGPATSLLRVAFSAQGKSTTVMEVTDSTFGCLGDPGATEEGWRMLFEGGFKAWVERKRR
;
A
#
# COMPACT_ATOMS: atom_id res chain seq x y z
N MET A 1 13.00 25.14 35.80
CA MET A 1 11.95 25.23 34.77
C MET A 1 11.32 23.84 34.60
N SER A 2 10.06 23.71 34.95
CA SER A 2 9.30 22.49 34.72
C SER A 2 9.08 22.34 33.21
N LYS A 3 9.63 21.29 32.58
CA LYS A 3 9.28 20.93 31.20
C LYS A 3 7.82 20.50 31.23
N LYS A 4 6.93 21.25 30.59
CA LYS A 4 5.54 20.81 30.34
C LYS A 4 5.63 19.50 29.56
N SER A 5 5.12 18.42 30.13
CA SER A 5 4.85 17.19 29.38
C SER A 5 3.84 17.49 28.30
N ALA A 6 4.22 17.34 27.04
CA ALA A 6 3.28 17.43 25.93
C ALA A 6 2.68 16.04 25.71
N ASN A 7 1.37 15.91 25.92
CA ASN A 7 0.65 14.69 25.58
C ASN A 7 0.21 14.78 24.11
N GLU A 8 0.56 13.79 23.32
CA GLU A 8 0.08 13.67 21.95
C GLU A 8 -1.18 12.81 21.91
N SER A 9 -2.15 13.24 21.10
CA SER A 9 -3.39 12.51 20.89
C SER A 9 -3.19 11.40 19.88
N ILE A 10 -3.79 10.23 20.14
CA ILE A 10 -3.90 9.13 19.18
C ILE A 10 -5.24 9.23 18.49
N THR A 11 -5.24 9.18 17.17
CA THR A 11 -6.44 9.19 16.34
C THR A 11 -6.56 7.93 15.51
N ALA A 12 -7.76 7.64 15.02
CA ALA A 12 -8.04 6.56 14.10
C ALA A 12 -8.77 7.13 12.88
N VAL A 13 -8.31 6.78 11.68
CA VAL A 13 -8.90 7.23 10.41
C VAL A 13 -9.00 6.03 9.47
N THR A 14 -10.15 5.91 8.78
CA THR A 14 -10.34 4.93 7.72
C THR A 14 -10.53 5.63 6.40
N HIS A 15 -9.66 5.32 5.45
CA HIS A 15 -9.75 5.75 4.05
C HIS A 15 -10.28 4.61 3.19
N ARG A 16 -11.12 4.94 2.21
CA ARG A 16 -11.66 3.98 1.23
C ARG A 16 -11.47 4.53 -0.16
N LEU A 17 -11.01 3.66 -1.06
CA LEU A 17 -10.84 3.97 -2.48
C LEU A 17 -11.39 2.81 -3.29
N THR A 18 -12.24 3.11 -4.27
CA THR A 18 -12.75 2.12 -5.22
C THR A 18 -12.34 2.54 -6.63
N LEU A 19 -11.72 1.62 -7.36
CA LEU A 19 -11.27 1.83 -8.72
C LEU A 19 -11.83 0.75 -9.64
N GLU A 20 -12.29 1.14 -10.83
CA GLU A 20 -12.55 0.21 -11.91
C GLU A 20 -11.32 0.10 -12.80
N ILE A 21 -10.90 -1.13 -13.08
CA ILE A 21 -9.70 -1.43 -13.89
C ILE A 21 -10.14 -2.21 -15.11
N ALA A 22 -9.86 -1.69 -16.30
CA ALA A 22 -10.26 -2.26 -17.59
C ALA A 22 -9.38 -3.46 -17.99
N LYS A 23 -9.30 -4.45 -17.10
CA LYS A 23 -8.57 -5.71 -17.27
C LYS A 23 -9.28 -6.85 -16.53
N PRO A 24 -9.13 -8.09 -16.99
CA PRO A 24 -9.68 -9.27 -16.30
C PRO A 24 -9.12 -9.43 -14.87
N HIS A 25 -9.93 -9.93 -13.97
CA HIS A 25 -9.63 -10.11 -12.55
C HIS A 25 -8.31 -10.86 -12.27
N THR A 26 -8.09 -11.98 -12.93
CA THR A 26 -6.85 -12.76 -12.74
C THR A 26 -5.60 -12.03 -13.24
N ALA A 27 -5.73 -11.25 -14.32
CA ALA A 27 -4.64 -10.43 -14.84
C ALA A 27 -4.30 -9.27 -13.89
N VAL A 28 -5.32 -8.64 -13.31
CA VAL A 28 -5.15 -7.56 -12.31
C VAL A 28 -4.46 -8.09 -11.06
N TRP A 29 -4.91 -9.21 -10.51
CA TRP A 29 -4.27 -9.84 -9.36
C TRP A 29 -2.80 -10.18 -9.61
N LYS A 30 -2.51 -10.83 -10.75
CA LYS A 30 -1.14 -11.18 -11.14
C LYS A 30 -0.24 -9.96 -11.27
N ALA A 31 -0.75 -8.90 -11.91
CA ALA A 31 -0.01 -7.65 -12.06
C ALA A 31 0.24 -6.97 -10.70
N PHE A 32 -0.76 -6.92 -9.83
CA PHE A 32 -0.65 -6.31 -8.51
C PHE A 32 0.41 -7.01 -7.66
N THR A 33 0.36 -8.32 -7.60
CA THR A 33 1.22 -9.11 -6.71
C THR A 33 2.58 -9.45 -7.32
N GLY A 34 2.62 -9.78 -8.60
CA GLY A 34 3.83 -10.28 -9.27
C GLY A 34 4.69 -9.21 -9.92
N ASP A 35 4.07 -8.13 -10.39
CA ASP A 35 4.76 -7.08 -11.15
C ASP A 35 4.97 -5.79 -10.31
N ILE A 36 4.93 -5.86 -8.99
CA ILE A 36 4.95 -4.68 -8.12
C ILE A 36 6.13 -3.76 -8.37
N HIS A 37 7.31 -4.31 -8.61
CA HIS A 37 8.51 -3.53 -8.91
C HIS A 37 8.35 -2.69 -10.20
N SER A 38 7.56 -3.17 -11.14
CA SER A 38 7.35 -2.48 -12.42
C SER A 38 6.35 -1.34 -12.34
N TRP A 39 5.37 -1.42 -11.43
CA TRP A 39 4.33 -0.40 -11.33
C TRP A 39 4.48 0.53 -10.13
N TRP A 40 5.32 0.20 -9.14
CA TRP A 40 5.56 1.05 -7.98
C TRP A 40 6.17 2.40 -8.41
N PRO A 41 5.51 3.53 -8.10
CA PRO A 41 6.02 4.83 -8.54
C PRO A 41 7.36 5.17 -7.88
N LYS A 42 8.26 5.75 -8.66
CA LYS A 42 9.59 6.15 -8.16
C LYS A 42 9.51 7.13 -7.00
N ASP A 43 8.54 8.05 -7.06
CA ASP A 43 8.35 9.06 -6.02
C ASP A 43 7.70 8.51 -4.74
N PHE A 44 7.28 7.24 -4.76
CA PHE A 44 6.66 6.58 -3.62
C PHE A 44 7.65 5.78 -2.75
N TYR A 45 8.90 5.69 -3.16
CA TYR A 45 9.94 5.10 -2.33
C TYR A 45 10.26 6.00 -1.13
N ALA A 46 10.41 5.41 0.06
CA ALA A 46 10.76 6.11 1.28
C ALA A 46 12.26 6.14 1.57
N THR A 47 13.03 5.24 0.98
CA THR A 47 14.49 5.21 1.12
C THR A 47 15.16 6.07 0.06
N GLU A 48 16.34 6.63 0.37
CA GLU A 48 17.06 7.54 -0.54
C GLU A 48 17.59 6.85 -1.80
N SER A 49 18.00 5.60 -1.70
CA SER A 49 18.61 4.85 -2.81
C SER A 49 18.00 3.46 -2.95
N PRO A 50 16.69 3.38 -3.24
CA PRO A 50 16.02 2.10 -3.37
C PRO A 50 16.51 1.35 -4.61
N LYS A 51 16.75 0.05 -4.47
CA LYS A 51 17.03 -0.83 -5.59
C LYS A 51 15.76 -1.43 -6.18
N ARG A 52 14.83 -1.81 -5.32
CA ARG A 52 13.55 -2.41 -5.74
C ARG A 52 12.54 -2.44 -4.60
N ILE A 53 11.28 -2.60 -4.96
CA ILE A 53 10.21 -3.02 -4.07
C ILE A 53 9.97 -4.52 -4.25
N VAL A 54 9.76 -5.23 -3.14
CA VAL A 54 9.55 -6.69 -3.13
C VAL A 54 8.25 -6.99 -2.41
N PHE A 55 7.44 -7.87 -2.97
CA PHE A 55 6.22 -8.37 -2.35
C PHE A 55 6.28 -9.90 -2.21
N GLU A 56 6.46 -10.36 -1.00
CA GLU A 56 6.39 -11.77 -0.64
C GLU A 56 4.93 -12.16 -0.40
N VAL A 57 4.27 -12.70 -1.43
CA VAL A 57 2.82 -12.96 -1.45
C VAL A 57 2.49 -14.27 -0.73
N LYS A 58 2.52 -14.23 0.59
CA LYS A 58 2.17 -15.33 1.50
C LYS A 58 1.87 -14.78 2.89
N PRO A 59 1.09 -15.47 3.74
CA PRO A 59 0.93 -15.09 5.14
C PRO A 59 2.29 -14.98 5.84
N GLY A 60 2.52 -13.89 6.56
CA GLY A 60 3.82 -13.56 7.17
C GLY A 60 4.85 -12.99 6.21
N GLY A 61 4.59 -12.94 4.91
CA GLY A 61 5.44 -12.30 3.92
C GLY A 61 5.48 -10.78 4.09
N ARG A 62 6.46 -10.15 3.45
CA ARG A 62 6.70 -8.70 3.55
C ARG A 62 6.44 -8.00 2.23
N LEU A 63 5.99 -6.76 2.32
CA LEU A 63 6.09 -5.76 1.27
C LEU A 63 7.16 -4.76 1.71
N TYR A 64 8.29 -4.71 1.02
CA TYR A 64 9.44 -3.93 1.49
C TYR A 64 10.27 -3.33 0.37
N GLU A 65 10.96 -2.25 0.69
CA GLU A 65 12.01 -1.66 -0.14
C GLU A 65 13.34 -2.32 0.20
N ASP A 66 14.04 -2.80 -0.81
CA ASP A 66 15.42 -3.25 -0.72
C ASP A 66 16.33 -2.11 -1.22
N ALA A 67 17.14 -1.57 -0.34
CA ALA A 67 18.12 -0.55 -0.65
C ALA A 67 19.56 -1.11 -0.77
N GLY A 68 19.71 -2.43 -0.64
CA GLY A 68 20.98 -3.15 -0.73
C GLY A 68 21.74 -3.24 0.58
N ASP A 69 22.64 -4.19 0.65
CA ASP A 69 23.50 -4.43 1.82
C ASP A 69 22.74 -4.62 3.14
N GLY A 70 21.53 -5.20 3.07
CA GLY A 70 20.66 -5.40 4.22
C GLY A 70 19.90 -4.15 4.67
N ASN A 71 20.04 -3.04 3.96
CA ASN A 71 19.28 -1.81 4.23
C ASN A 71 17.95 -1.80 3.48
N GLY A 72 16.98 -1.09 4.01
CA GLY A 72 15.67 -0.96 3.41
C GLY A 72 14.58 -0.55 4.40
N LEU A 73 13.34 -0.72 3.99
CA LEU A 73 12.17 -0.38 4.79
C LEU A 73 11.06 -1.39 4.54
N VAL A 74 10.47 -1.92 5.61
CA VAL A 74 9.27 -2.75 5.51
C VAL A 74 8.04 -1.84 5.53
N TRP A 75 7.28 -1.85 4.45
CA TRP A 75 5.99 -1.18 4.36
C TRP A 75 4.92 -1.94 5.12
N TYR A 76 4.79 -3.25 4.85
CA TYR A 76 3.73 -4.08 5.37
C TYR A 76 4.16 -5.53 5.55
N HIS A 77 3.45 -6.23 6.43
CA HIS A 77 3.42 -7.69 6.50
C HIS A 77 2.04 -8.20 6.05
N VAL A 78 2.04 -9.31 5.35
CA VAL A 78 0.79 -10.01 4.96
C VAL A 78 0.22 -10.70 6.18
N ILE A 79 -0.98 -10.32 6.61
CA ILE A 79 -1.69 -10.95 7.75
C ILE A 79 -2.78 -11.91 7.30
N ALA A 80 -3.32 -11.73 6.09
CA ALA A 80 -4.27 -12.66 5.49
C ALA A 80 -4.18 -12.57 3.96
N LEU A 81 -4.38 -13.70 3.30
CA LEU A 81 -4.34 -13.82 1.84
C LEU A 81 -5.46 -14.75 1.38
N ASP A 82 -6.27 -14.26 0.45
CA ASP A 82 -7.29 -15.02 -0.28
C ASP A 82 -7.10 -14.78 -1.78
N ALA A 83 -6.11 -15.48 -2.35
CA ALA A 83 -5.79 -15.33 -3.77
C ALA A 83 -6.86 -15.99 -4.66
N PRO A 84 -7.29 -15.34 -5.76
CA PRO A 84 -6.85 -14.06 -6.30
C PRO A 84 -7.72 -12.86 -5.88
N ASN A 85 -8.39 -12.93 -4.73
CA ASN A 85 -9.47 -12.01 -4.37
C ASN A 85 -9.04 -10.88 -3.43
N SER A 86 -8.18 -11.16 -2.44
CA SER A 86 -7.79 -10.12 -1.50
C SER A 86 -6.50 -10.42 -0.73
N VAL A 87 -5.89 -9.35 -0.25
CA VAL A 87 -4.78 -9.37 0.69
C VAL A 87 -5.02 -8.35 1.80
N SER A 88 -4.75 -8.75 3.04
CA SER A 88 -4.77 -7.87 4.21
C SER A 88 -3.35 -7.74 4.74
N LEU A 89 -2.97 -6.51 5.01
CA LEU A 89 -1.61 -6.10 5.34
C LEU A 89 -1.61 -5.29 6.63
N SER A 90 -0.58 -5.45 7.46
CA SER A 90 -0.32 -4.59 8.60
C SER A 90 1.04 -3.93 8.49
N GLY A 91 1.10 -2.64 8.76
CA GLY A 91 2.33 -1.86 8.69
C GLY A 91 2.49 -0.92 9.88
N PHE A 92 3.74 -0.59 10.19
CA PHE A 92 4.09 0.37 11.22
C PHE A 92 4.72 1.59 10.57
N ILE A 93 4.24 2.78 10.95
CA ILE A 93 4.79 4.04 10.48
C ILE A 93 5.64 4.62 11.61
N ALA A 94 6.96 4.58 11.43
CA ALA A 94 7.88 5.13 12.40
C ALA A 94 7.86 6.68 12.41
N PRO A 95 8.29 7.33 13.51
CA PRO A 95 8.29 8.79 13.61
C PRO A 95 8.96 9.52 12.45
N PRO A 96 10.11 9.07 11.90
CA PRO A 96 10.73 9.74 10.74
C PRO A 96 9.88 9.74 9.48
N PHE A 97 8.86 8.85 9.39
CA PHE A 97 7.96 8.72 8.25
C PHE A 97 6.54 9.22 8.54
N GLY A 98 6.37 10.04 9.59
CA GLY A 98 5.09 10.65 9.93
C GLY A 98 4.29 9.93 11.03
N GLY A 99 4.87 8.91 11.65
CA GLY A 99 4.29 8.18 12.79
C GLY A 99 4.66 8.79 14.15
N PRO A 100 4.49 8.02 15.25
CA PRO A 100 4.22 6.58 15.25
C PRO A 100 2.75 6.23 14.96
N ALA A 101 2.52 5.30 14.06
CA ALA A 101 1.19 4.82 13.72
C ALA A 101 1.20 3.37 13.21
N THR A 102 0.04 2.73 13.24
CA THR A 102 -0.20 1.41 12.65
C THR A 102 -1.24 1.53 11.55
N SER A 103 -0.98 0.96 10.39
CA SER A 103 -1.90 0.88 9.27
C SER A 103 -2.36 -0.56 9.05
N LEU A 104 -3.67 -0.76 8.91
CA LEU A 104 -4.28 -1.99 8.45
C LEU A 104 -4.85 -1.73 7.05
N LEU A 105 -4.16 -2.26 6.05
CA LEU A 105 -4.50 -2.07 4.65
C LEU A 105 -5.11 -3.34 4.08
N ARG A 106 -6.29 -3.23 3.50
CA ARG A 106 -6.91 -4.32 2.75
C ARG A 106 -7.10 -3.91 1.31
N VAL A 107 -6.65 -4.76 0.40
CA VAL A 107 -6.88 -4.61 -1.03
C VAL A 107 -7.66 -5.81 -1.53
N ALA A 108 -8.82 -5.57 -2.11
CA ALA A 108 -9.71 -6.60 -2.62
C ALA A 108 -10.02 -6.37 -4.10
N PHE A 109 -10.17 -7.44 -4.83
CA PHE A 109 -10.46 -7.45 -6.26
C PHE A 109 -11.66 -8.32 -6.54
N SER A 110 -12.60 -7.82 -7.32
CA SER A 110 -13.76 -8.58 -7.79
C SER A 110 -13.97 -8.40 -9.28
N ALA A 111 -14.35 -9.49 -9.95
CA ALA A 111 -14.66 -9.44 -11.38
C ALA A 111 -15.98 -8.69 -11.61
N GLN A 112 -15.97 -7.76 -12.55
CA GLN A 112 -17.16 -7.13 -13.12
C GLN A 112 -17.26 -7.53 -14.59
N GLY A 113 -17.84 -8.70 -14.83
CA GLY A 113 -17.79 -9.32 -16.16
C GLY A 113 -16.42 -9.90 -16.50
N LYS A 114 -16.11 -10.04 -17.78
CA LYS A 114 -14.90 -10.71 -18.29
C LYS A 114 -13.68 -9.80 -18.44
N SER A 115 -13.89 -8.50 -18.50
CA SER A 115 -12.86 -7.53 -18.91
C SER A 115 -12.63 -6.37 -17.94
N THR A 116 -13.36 -6.35 -16.84
CA THR A 116 -13.25 -5.29 -15.84
C THR A 116 -13.13 -5.89 -14.44
N THR A 117 -12.33 -5.26 -13.62
CA THR A 117 -12.11 -5.61 -12.21
C THR A 117 -12.41 -4.38 -11.35
N VAL A 118 -13.15 -4.59 -10.27
CA VAL A 118 -13.30 -3.58 -9.22
C VAL A 118 -12.21 -3.84 -8.16
N MET A 119 -11.41 -2.83 -7.88
CA MET A 119 -10.40 -2.81 -6.83
C MET A 119 -10.88 -1.93 -5.69
N GLU A 120 -10.99 -2.50 -4.51
CA GLU A 120 -11.36 -1.81 -3.29
C GLU A 120 -10.18 -1.77 -2.32
N VAL A 121 -9.79 -0.57 -1.93
CA VAL A 121 -8.72 -0.33 -0.97
C VAL A 121 -9.35 0.25 0.30
N THR A 122 -9.06 -0.35 1.44
CA THR A 122 -9.44 0.15 2.75
C THR A 122 -8.20 0.24 3.63
N ASP A 123 -7.88 1.44 4.09
CA ASP A 123 -6.78 1.69 5.02
C ASP A 123 -7.33 2.25 6.33
N SER A 124 -7.11 1.54 7.42
CA SER A 124 -7.42 2.00 8.77
C SER A 124 -6.12 2.26 9.50
N THR A 125 -5.86 3.52 9.81
CA THR A 125 -4.63 3.95 10.47
C THR A 125 -4.92 4.45 11.88
N PHE A 126 -4.10 4.01 12.82
CA PHE A 126 -4.19 4.32 14.25
C PHE A 126 -2.88 4.92 14.72
N GLY A 127 -2.92 6.04 15.42
CA GLY A 127 -1.73 6.62 16.02
C GLY A 127 -1.63 8.13 15.90
N CYS A 128 -0.40 8.63 15.99
CA CYS A 128 -0.09 10.03 15.72
C CYS A 128 -0.03 10.22 14.21
N LEU A 129 -1.06 10.85 13.66
CA LEU A 129 -1.20 11.08 12.22
C LEU A 129 -0.97 12.55 11.92
N GLY A 130 -0.31 12.81 10.79
CA GLY A 130 -0.26 14.13 10.18
C GLY A 130 -1.60 14.51 9.53
N ASP A 131 -1.56 15.10 8.37
CA ASP A 131 -2.76 15.46 7.60
C ASP A 131 -3.42 14.21 6.99
N PRO A 132 -4.67 13.86 7.39
CA PRO A 132 -5.41 12.74 6.78
C PRO A 132 -5.63 12.91 5.28
N GLY A 133 -5.79 14.15 4.79
CA GLY A 133 -5.96 14.41 3.37
C GLY A 133 -4.73 14.04 2.54
N ALA A 134 -3.54 14.26 3.07
CA ALA A 134 -2.29 13.86 2.42
C ALA A 134 -2.19 12.32 2.30
N THR A 135 -2.67 11.58 3.29
CA THR A 135 -2.69 10.11 3.25
C THR A 135 -3.65 9.59 2.18
N GLU A 136 -4.84 10.17 2.07
CA GLU A 136 -5.81 9.80 1.03
C GLU A 136 -5.25 10.06 -0.36
N GLU A 137 -4.64 11.22 -0.58
CA GLU A 137 -4.01 11.56 -1.85
C GLU A 137 -2.84 10.63 -2.18
N GLY A 138 -2.04 10.25 -1.18
CA GLY A 138 -0.97 9.26 -1.33
C GLY A 138 -1.49 7.91 -1.85
N TRP A 139 -2.59 7.42 -1.31
CA TRP A 139 -3.21 6.18 -1.79
C TRP A 139 -3.76 6.32 -3.22
N ARG A 140 -4.34 7.48 -3.57
CA ARG A 140 -4.76 7.75 -4.96
C ARG A 140 -3.57 7.77 -5.91
N MET A 141 -2.49 8.43 -5.55
CA MET A 141 -1.26 8.44 -6.35
C MET A 141 -0.73 7.02 -6.57
N LEU A 142 -0.68 6.21 -5.54
CA LEU A 142 -0.15 4.85 -5.62
C LEU A 142 -1.03 3.94 -6.45
N PHE A 143 -2.32 3.86 -6.14
CA PHE A 143 -3.21 2.87 -6.73
C PHE A 143 -3.85 3.32 -8.05
N GLU A 144 -4.25 4.57 -8.16
CA GLU A 144 -4.85 5.11 -9.39
C GLU A 144 -3.76 5.57 -10.37
N GLY A 145 -2.88 6.47 -9.94
CA GLY A 145 -1.81 7.01 -10.78
C GLY A 145 -0.69 6.01 -11.08
N GLY A 146 -0.38 5.14 -10.13
CA GLY A 146 0.62 4.09 -10.29
C GLY A 146 0.03 2.81 -10.88
N PHE A 147 -0.63 2.01 -10.06
CA PHE A 147 -1.04 0.65 -10.42
C PHE A 147 -2.06 0.61 -11.56
N LYS A 148 -3.24 1.26 -11.40
CA LYS A 148 -4.29 1.25 -12.44
C LYS A 148 -3.77 1.76 -13.77
N ALA A 149 -3.09 2.91 -13.77
CA ALA A 149 -2.54 3.50 -14.98
C ALA A 149 -1.51 2.58 -15.65
N TRP A 150 -0.69 1.88 -14.89
CA TRP A 150 0.31 0.96 -15.43
C TRP A 150 -0.32 -0.31 -16.00
N VAL A 151 -1.22 -0.97 -15.26
CA VAL A 151 -1.83 -2.24 -15.70
C VAL A 151 -2.72 -2.07 -16.93
N GLU A 152 -3.41 -0.95 -17.06
CA GLU A 152 -4.25 -0.65 -18.23
C GLU A 152 -3.41 -0.35 -19.48
N ARG A 153 -2.22 0.21 -19.34
CA ARG A 153 -1.28 0.43 -20.46
C ARG A 153 -0.54 -0.83 -20.89
N LYS A 154 -0.41 -1.82 -20.01
CA LYS A 154 0.30 -3.07 -20.31
C LYS A 154 -0.45 -3.79 -21.44
N ARG A 155 0.19 -3.93 -22.62
CA ARG A 155 -0.34 -4.70 -23.73
C ARG A 155 -0.35 -6.19 -23.37
N ARG A 156 -1.31 -6.91 -23.93
CA ARG A 156 -1.44 -8.37 -23.76
C ARG A 156 -0.20 -9.10 -24.25
#